data_ea926049fc0af1e50781b8f9ff8ea342
#
_entry.id   ea926049fc0af1e50781b8f9ff8ea342
#
_cell.length_a   1.000
_cell.length_b   1.000
_cell.length_c   1.000
_cell.angle_alpha   90.00
_cell.angle_beta   90.00
_cell.angle_gamma   90.00
#
_symmetry.space_group_name_H-M   'P 1'
#
loop_
_entity.id
_entity.type
_entity.pdbx_description
1 polymer ?
#
loop_
_entity_poly.entity_id
_entity_poly.type
_entity_poly.pdbx_seq_one_letter_code
_entity_poly.pdbx_strand_id
1 'polypeptide(L)'
;MSDHALVVGGTRFIGRHTVEEFLDAGYDVTILNRGNHDNPFADDEAVAHLEGDRTDEADVRRAGMTVDPDVVVDCVAYHPRDVHTATDVFADADAYVYVSSGAAYGEERIPKREDETPLCDCSPEEAVDDSMESYGPRKAEGDRAVFAAADRGVRAMSVRPPVVYGPHDYTERFDYWIDRVDNHDRVVVPGDGTNLWHLVYVRDVAAALRTVAENGDAGEAYNVGDGHAPTLGEWVELLAAACDTDVEAVHAGERELGTVGLSTGDFPIYRNPPHLLSTAKLRGLGWEPTPHGEALSATVEEHRASDRTGRENGPDRETEERLIDVLGTVE
;
A
#
# COMPACT_ATOMS: atom_id res chain seq x y z
N MET A 1 27.00 -14.63 10.84
CA MET A 1 25.75 -15.24 10.34
C MET A 1 24.99 -14.07 9.79
N SER A 2 24.32 -14.20 8.68
CA SER A 2 23.39 -13.18 8.17
C SER A 2 22.22 -13.06 9.14
N ASP A 3 21.67 -11.86 9.32
CA ASP A 3 20.44 -11.65 10.08
C ASP A 3 19.27 -12.31 9.34
N HIS A 4 18.28 -12.83 10.05
CA HIS A 4 17.17 -13.59 9.48
C HIS A 4 15.86 -12.79 9.56
N ALA A 5 15.22 -12.56 8.41
CA ALA A 5 13.94 -11.89 8.32
C ALA A 5 12.79 -12.89 8.08
N LEU A 6 11.73 -12.80 8.87
CA LEU A 6 10.45 -13.47 8.61
C LEU A 6 9.47 -12.49 7.99
N VAL A 7 9.06 -12.74 6.73
CA VAL A 7 8.05 -11.95 6.03
C VAL A 7 6.73 -12.70 6.02
N VAL A 8 5.75 -12.22 6.76
CA VAL A 8 4.39 -12.76 6.78
C VAL A 8 3.60 -12.19 5.61
N GLY A 9 3.28 -13.04 4.61
CA GLY A 9 2.62 -12.64 3.36
C GLY A 9 3.57 -12.26 2.21
N GLY A 10 4.75 -12.86 2.12
CA GLY A 10 5.88 -12.48 1.23
C GLY A 10 5.78 -12.85 -0.25
N THR A 11 4.65 -13.31 -0.80
CA THR A 11 4.59 -13.78 -2.20
C THR A 11 3.87 -12.86 -3.16
N ARG A 12 3.24 -11.80 -2.68
CA ARG A 12 2.47 -10.86 -3.50
C ARG A 12 2.81 -9.42 -3.13
N PHE A 13 2.77 -8.52 -4.12
CA PHE A 13 2.86 -7.06 -4.02
C PHE A 13 3.83 -6.56 -2.91
N ILE A 14 3.33 -5.84 -1.87
CA ILE A 14 4.16 -5.29 -0.78
C ILE A 14 5.08 -6.37 -0.19
N GLY A 15 4.53 -7.53 0.16
CA GLY A 15 5.31 -8.61 0.75
C GLY A 15 6.39 -9.16 -0.17
N ARG A 16 6.11 -9.31 -1.48
CA ARG A 16 7.11 -9.73 -2.48
C ARG A 16 8.29 -8.75 -2.51
N HIS A 17 8.01 -7.46 -2.67
CA HIS A 17 9.07 -6.45 -2.69
C HIS A 17 9.79 -6.31 -1.34
N THR A 18 9.11 -6.62 -0.23
CA THR A 18 9.76 -6.71 1.07
C THR A 18 10.78 -7.86 1.11
N VAL A 19 10.43 -9.03 0.57
CA VAL A 19 11.40 -10.15 0.45
C VAL A 19 12.59 -9.74 -0.41
N GLU A 20 12.35 -9.15 -1.60
CA GLU A 20 13.40 -8.66 -2.50
C GLU A 20 14.32 -7.65 -1.78
N GLU A 21 13.76 -6.68 -1.05
CA GLU A 21 14.51 -5.65 -0.31
C GLU A 21 15.41 -6.22 0.78
N PHE A 22 14.90 -7.20 1.56
CA PHE A 22 15.70 -7.83 2.62
C PHE A 22 16.79 -8.74 2.05
N LEU A 23 16.53 -9.45 0.94
CA LEU A 23 17.56 -10.22 0.22
C LEU A 23 18.68 -9.31 -0.30
N ASP A 24 18.33 -8.19 -0.94
CA ASP A 24 19.28 -7.21 -1.45
C ASP A 24 20.12 -6.59 -0.32
N ALA A 25 19.57 -6.49 0.88
CA ALA A 25 20.28 -6.07 2.09
C ALA A 25 21.14 -7.17 2.73
N GLY A 26 21.08 -8.42 2.24
CA GLY A 26 21.91 -9.54 2.69
C GLY A 26 21.33 -10.35 3.84
N TYR A 27 20.02 -10.25 4.10
CA TYR A 27 19.31 -11.12 5.04
C TYR A 27 19.04 -12.49 4.43
N ASP A 28 19.03 -13.53 5.27
CA ASP A 28 18.31 -14.76 4.95
C ASP A 28 16.81 -14.51 5.19
N VAL A 29 15.94 -14.99 4.29
CA VAL A 29 14.50 -14.68 4.38
C VAL A 29 13.67 -15.96 4.51
N THR A 30 12.73 -15.97 5.45
CA THR A 30 11.65 -16.97 5.48
C THR A 30 10.32 -16.29 5.18
N ILE A 31 9.54 -16.86 4.26
CA ILE A 31 8.18 -16.44 3.98
C ILE A 31 7.20 -17.32 4.76
N LEU A 32 6.26 -16.70 5.50
CA LEU A 32 5.12 -17.40 6.11
C LEU A 32 3.84 -17.03 5.33
N ASN A 33 3.20 -18.02 4.71
CA ASN A 33 1.89 -17.87 4.09
C ASN A 33 1.19 -19.24 3.93
N ARG A 34 -0.07 -19.21 3.46
CA ARG A 34 -0.92 -20.41 3.30
C ARG A 34 -0.61 -21.26 2.07
N GLY A 35 0.37 -20.91 1.25
CA GLY A 35 0.69 -21.62 0.01
C GLY A 35 -0.36 -21.49 -1.11
N ASN A 36 -1.33 -20.57 -1.01
CA ASN A 36 -2.44 -20.44 -1.96
C ASN A 36 -2.08 -19.70 -3.27
N HIS A 37 -0.90 -19.14 -3.35
CA HIS A 37 -0.40 -18.40 -4.52
C HIS A 37 0.98 -18.93 -4.91
N ASP A 38 1.33 -18.78 -6.17
CA ASP A 38 2.66 -19.11 -6.68
C ASP A 38 3.72 -18.37 -5.85
N ASN A 39 4.78 -19.09 -5.54
CA ASN A 39 5.93 -18.51 -4.84
C ASN A 39 6.98 -18.07 -5.86
N PRO A 40 7.18 -16.75 -6.08
CA PRO A 40 8.17 -16.26 -7.04
C PRO A 40 9.62 -16.54 -6.63
N PHE A 41 9.85 -16.98 -5.40
CA PHE A 41 11.17 -17.29 -4.83
C PHE A 41 11.39 -18.79 -4.64
N ALA A 42 10.59 -19.66 -5.30
CA ALA A 42 10.66 -21.10 -5.07
C ALA A 42 12.04 -21.71 -5.44
N ASP A 43 12.76 -21.09 -6.36
CA ASP A 43 14.08 -21.53 -6.84
C ASP A 43 15.24 -20.75 -6.17
N ASP A 44 14.95 -19.83 -5.23
CA ASP A 44 15.98 -19.05 -4.54
C ASP A 44 16.41 -19.75 -3.23
N GLU A 45 17.68 -20.17 -3.17
CA GLU A 45 18.23 -20.88 -2.00
C GLU A 45 18.31 -19.99 -0.74
N ALA A 46 18.28 -18.65 -0.89
CA ALA A 46 18.28 -17.70 0.23
C ALA A 46 16.88 -17.48 0.83
N VAL A 47 15.81 -18.03 0.20
CA VAL A 47 14.42 -17.89 0.66
C VAL A 47 13.86 -19.23 1.11
N ALA A 48 13.56 -19.34 2.39
CA ALA A 48 12.80 -20.47 2.91
C ALA A 48 11.30 -20.16 2.86
N HIS A 49 10.46 -21.19 2.66
CA HIS A 49 9.00 -21.07 2.70
C HIS A 49 8.44 -21.95 3.81
N LEU A 50 7.67 -21.34 4.70
CA LEU A 50 6.93 -21.99 5.76
C LEU A 50 5.43 -21.84 5.49
N GLU A 51 4.74 -22.96 5.25
CA GLU A 51 3.29 -22.94 5.09
C GLU A 51 2.59 -22.84 6.45
N GLY A 52 1.66 -21.87 6.58
CA GLY A 52 0.89 -21.65 7.78
C GLY A 52 -0.12 -20.51 7.62
N ASP A 53 -1.17 -20.54 8.43
CA ASP A 53 -2.18 -19.48 8.49
C ASP A 53 -1.82 -18.48 9.60
N ARG A 54 -1.59 -17.23 9.22
CA ARG A 54 -1.25 -16.18 10.19
C ARG A 54 -2.39 -15.89 11.17
N THR A 55 -3.63 -16.26 10.84
CA THR A 55 -4.79 -16.13 11.74
C THR A 55 -4.91 -17.28 12.75
N ASP A 56 -4.12 -18.35 12.58
CA ASP A 56 -3.99 -19.45 13.54
C ASP A 56 -2.76 -19.21 14.44
N GLU A 57 -3.02 -18.97 15.72
CA GLU A 57 -1.95 -18.74 16.72
C GLU A 57 -0.95 -19.91 16.80
N ALA A 58 -1.38 -21.16 16.59
CA ALA A 58 -0.50 -22.31 16.63
C ALA A 58 0.50 -22.31 15.46
N ASP A 59 0.06 -21.87 14.28
CA ASP A 59 0.92 -21.73 13.11
C ASP A 59 1.93 -20.59 13.30
N VAL A 60 1.50 -19.45 13.84
CA VAL A 60 2.39 -18.31 14.15
C VAL A 60 3.44 -18.72 15.21
N ARG A 61 3.04 -19.41 16.28
CA ARG A 61 3.96 -19.93 17.30
C ARG A 61 4.94 -20.94 16.72
N ARG A 62 4.48 -21.84 15.85
CA ARG A 62 5.34 -22.78 15.14
C ARG A 62 6.37 -22.05 14.28
N ALA A 63 5.96 -20.99 13.57
CA ALA A 63 6.87 -20.16 12.78
C ALA A 63 7.95 -19.53 13.67
N GLY A 64 7.59 -18.89 14.78
CA GLY A 64 8.54 -18.31 15.73
C GLY A 64 9.57 -19.32 16.24
N MET A 65 9.11 -20.51 16.67
CA MET A 65 10.02 -21.55 17.16
C MET A 65 10.91 -22.17 16.07
N THR A 66 10.46 -22.18 14.82
CA THR A 66 11.18 -22.84 13.71
C THR A 66 12.22 -21.91 13.09
N VAL A 67 11.85 -20.63 12.95
CA VAL A 67 12.66 -19.62 12.24
C VAL A 67 13.59 -18.88 13.19
N ASP A 68 13.12 -18.57 14.42
CA ASP A 68 13.81 -17.74 15.42
C ASP A 68 14.35 -16.44 14.76
N PRO A 69 13.45 -15.60 14.18
CA PRO A 69 13.85 -14.50 13.33
C PRO A 69 14.38 -13.30 14.12
N ASP A 70 15.41 -12.62 13.59
CA ASP A 70 15.87 -11.34 14.10
C ASP A 70 14.87 -10.21 13.77
N VAL A 71 14.26 -10.24 12.58
CA VAL A 71 13.29 -9.26 12.13
C VAL A 71 12.01 -9.94 11.64
N VAL A 72 10.86 -9.39 12.01
CA VAL A 72 9.56 -9.83 11.51
C VAL A 72 8.86 -8.66 10.81
N VAL A 73 8.45 -8.86 9.55
CA VAL A 73 7.60 -7.91 8.82
C VAL A 73 6.25 -8.56 8.55
N ASP A 74 5.17 -7.96 9.08
CA ASP A 74 3.82 -8.49 8.94
C ASP A 74 2.99 -7.67 7.94
N CYS A 75 2.93 -8.18 6.69
CA CYS A 75 2.24 -7.53 5.58
C CYS A 75 0.74 -7.86 5.54
N VAL A 76 0.26 -8.83 6.29
CA VAL A 76 -1.11 -9.38 6.17
C VAL A 76 -1.86 -9.49 7.50
N ALA A 77 -1.46 -8.74 8.52
CA ALA A 77 -2.25 -8.55 9.72
C ALA A 77 -3.41 -7.59 9.43
N TYR A 78 -4.60 -8.11 9.24
CA TYR A 78 -5.81 -7.33 8.95
C TYR A 78 -6.69 -7.07 10.17
N HIS A 79 -6.50 -7.83 11.24
CA HIS A 79 -7.21 -7.68 12.50
C HIS A 79 -6.28 -7.35 13.66
N PRO A 80 -6.72 -6.57 14.65
CA PRO A 80 -5.91 -6.24 15.82
C PRO A 80 -5.38 -7.46 16.57
N ARG A 81 -6.20 -8.52 16.67
CA ARG A 81 -5.79 -9.80 17.29
C ARG A 81 -4.56 -10.40 16.63
N ASP A 82 -4.42 -10.18 15.32
CA ASP A 82 -3.28 -10.68 14.56
C ASP A 82 -2.00 -10.03 15.04
N VAL A 83 -2.02 -8.71 15.25
CA VAL A 83 -0.90 -7.94 15.77
C VAL A 83 -0.59 -8.34 17.22
N HIS A 84 -1.62 -8.51 18.07
CA HIS A 84 -1.42 -9.00 19.45
C HIS A 84 -0.72 -10.36 19.47
N THR A 85 -1.21 -11.33 18.68
CA THR A 85 -0.60 -12.66 18.60
C THR A 85 0.86 -12.57 18.14
N ALA A 86 1.14 -11.79 17.09
CA ALA A 86 2.50 -11.66 16.57
C ALA A 86 3.45 -10.99 17.57
N THR A 87 3.03 -9.88 18.21
CA THR A 87 3.88 -9.20 19.21
C THR A 87 4.12 -10.01 20.48
N ASP A 88 3.25 -10.97 20.81
CA ASP A 88 3.48 -11.90 21.91
C ASP A 88 4.41 -13.07 21.49
N VAL A 89 4.28 -13.56 20.26
CA VAL A 89 5.10 -14.67 19.75
C VAL A 89 6.52 -14.23 19.44
N PHE A 90 6.67 -13.06 18.84
CA PHE A 90 7.97 -12.53 18.39
C PHE A 90 8.51 -11.45 19.35
N ALA A 91 8.19 -11.56 20.64
CA ALA A 91 8.57 -10.57 21.64
C ALA A 91 10.11 -10.44 21.80
N ASP A 92 10.84 -11.48 21.52
CA ASP A 92 12.32 -11.55 21.65
C ASP A 92 13.04 -11.21 20.33
N ALA A 93 12.32 -10.96 19.20
CA ALA A 93 12.90 -10.50 17.95
C ALA A 93 13.47 -9.08 18.09
N ASP A 94 14.55 -8.79 17.37
CA ASP A 94 15.16 -7.47 17.35
C ASP A 94 14.22 -6.39 16.78
N ALA A 95 13.29 -6.78 15.91
CA ALA A 95 12.24 -5.88 15.43
C ALA A 95 10.99 -6.63 14.95
N TYR A 96 9.81 -6.10 15.28
CA TYR A 96 8.54 -6.43 14.64
C TYR A 96 7.97 -5.19 13.95
N VAL A 97 7.74 -5.26 12.63
CA VAL A 97 7.20 -4.17 11.83
C VAL A 97 5.84 -4.54 11.25
N TYR A 98 4.82 -3.81 11.67
CA TYR A 98 3.44 -3.96 11.22
C TYR A 98 3.15 -3.08 10.01
N VAL A 99 2.66 -3.65 8.91
CA VAL A 99 2.14 -2.88 7.79
C VAL A 99 0.72 -2.41 8.12
N SER A 100 0.63 -1.20 8.65
CA SER A 100 -0.61 -0.49 8.95
C SER A 100 -1.18 0.18 7.68
N SER A 101 -1.76 1.36 7.80
CA SER A 101 -2.31 2.13 6.66
C SER A 101 -2.53 3.59 7.03
N GLY A 102 -2.43 4.48 6.05
CA GLY A 102 -2.90 5.86 6.17
C GLY A 102 -4.41 5.99 6.43
N ALA A 103 -5.18 4.92 6.18
CA ALA A 103 -6.60 4.84 6.54
C ALA A 103 -6.85 4.75 8.07
N ALA A 104 -5.82 4.47 8.86
CA ALA A 104 -5.91 4.42 10.33
C ALA A 104 -6.19 5.80 10.97
N TYR A 105 -5.99 6.90 10.24
CA TYR A 105 -6.25 8.24 10.75
C TYR A 105 -7.74 8.57 10.77
N GLY A 106 -8.25 9.00 11.93
CA GLY A 106 -9.66 9.34 12.19
C GLY A 106 -10.04 10.78 11.88
N GLU A 107 -9.08 11.65 11.59
CA GLU A 107 -9.32 13.05 11.26
C GLU A 107 -8.71 13.43 9.90
N GLU A 108 -9.42 14.30 9.16
CA GLU A 108 -8.93 14.86 7.91
C GLU A 108 -8.05 16.08 8.17
N ARG A 109 -6.75 15.86 8.34
CA ARG A 109 -5.70 16.89 8.44
C ARG A 109 -4.79 16.84 7.23
N ILE A 110 -4.20 17.98 6.85
CA ILE A 110 -3.29 18.11 5.71
C ILE A 110 -2.02 18.83 6.15
N PRO A 111 -0.87 18.16 6.15
CA PRO A 111 -0.70 16.71 6.04
C PRO A 111 -1.08 16.00 7.36
N LYS A 112 -1.40 14.71 7.26
CA LYS A 112 -1.54 13.83 8.43
C LYS A 112 -0.15 13.53 8.98
N ARG A 113 0.01 13.62 10.31
CA ARG A 113 1.28 13.38 11.02
C ARG A 113 1.06 12.32 12.09
N GLU A 114 2.05 11.49 12.31
CA GLU A 114 1.99 10.34 13.21
C GLU A 114 1.61 10.73 14.63
N ASP A 115 2.19 11.82 15.14
CA ASP A 115 2.06 12.24 16.54
C ASP A 115 0.96 13.29 16.77
N GLU A 116 0.37 13.84 15.70
CA GLU A 116 -0.56 14.96 15.77
C GLU A 116 -1.97 14.58 15.31
N THR A 117 -2.10 13.61 14.39
CA THR A 117 -3.39 13.24 13.81
C THR A 117 -3.98 12.06 14.55
N PRO A 118 -5.15 12.21 15.19
CA PRO A 118 -5.79 11.11 15.90
C PRO A 118 -6.07 9.90 15.00
N LEU A 119 -5.97 8.71 15.60
CA LEU A 119 -6.38 7.46 14.96
C LEU A 119 -7.90 7.30 15.02
N CYS A 120 -8.46 6.52 14.11
CA CYS A 120 -9.85 6.07 14.17
C CYS A 120 -10.12 5.38 15.50
N ASP A 121 -11.30 5.62 16.07
CA ASP A 121 -11.83 4.71 17.07
C ASP A 121 -12.16 3.35 16.43
N CYS A 122 -12.13 2.29 17.23
CA CYS A 122 -12.48 0.95 16.78
C CYS A 122 -13.35 0.27 17.83
N SER A 123 -14.58 -0.03 17.48
CA SER A 123 -15.46 -0.79 18.35
C SER A 123 -15.08 -2.28 18.37
N PRO A 124 -15.51 -3.06 19.39
CA PRO A 124 -15.28 -4.50 19.41
C PRO A 124 -15.88 -5.24 18.20
N GLU A 125 -16.97 -4.74 17.65
CA GLU A 125 -17.63 -5.26 16.45
C GLU A 125 -16.76 -4.98 15.20
N GLU A 126 -16.26 -3.77 15.04
CA GLU A 126 -15.36 -3.41 13.93
C GLU A 126 -14.03 -4.16 13.97
N ALA A 127 -13.52 -4.45 15.16
CA ALA A 127 -12.25 -5.17 15.34
C ALA A 127 -12.25 -6.59 14.74
N VAL A 128 -13.42 -7.18 14.51
CA VAL A 128 -13.61 -8.53 13.97
C VAL A 128 -14.38 -8.56 12.65
N ASP A 129 -14.79 -7.40 12.15
CA ASP A 129 -15.50 -7.24 10.88
C ASP A 129 -14.53 -7.23 9.69
N ASP A 130 -14.91 -7.83 8.56
CA ASP A 130 -14.08 -7.89 7.34
C ASP A 130 -14.44 -6.83 6.29
N SER A 131 -15.42 -5.96 6.57
CA SER A 131 -15.85 -4.93 5.62
C SER A 131 -14.77 -3.86 5.38
N MET A 132 -14.91 -3.14 4.27
CA MET A 132 -14.02 -2.01 3.99
C MET A 132 -14.27 -0.81 4.90
N GLU A 133 -15.48 -0.68 5.45
CA GLU A 133 -15.84 0.37 6.41
C GLU A 133 -15.04 0.26 7.70
N SER A 134 -14.81 -0.96 8.18
CA SER A 134 -14.03 -1.24 9.39
C SER A 134 -12.52 -1.28 9.15
N TYR A 135 -12.05 -1.21 7.89
CA TYR A 135 -10.61 -1.33 7.58
C TYR A 135 -9.74 -0.30 8.30
N GLY A 136 -10.10 0.98 8.24
CA GLY A 136 -9.38 2.05 8.93
C GLY A 136 -9.36 1.86 10.46
N PRO A 137 -10.53 1.68 11.11
CA PRO A 137 -10.64 1.31 12.54
C PRO A 137 -9.77 0.11 12.93
N ARG A 138 -9.79 -1.00 12.17
CA ARG A 138 -8.97 -2.18 12.46
C ARG A 138 -7.46 -1.90 12.35
N LYS A 139 -7.03 -1.13 11.35
CA LYS A 139 -5.62 -0.73 11.21
C LYS A 139 -5.18 0.18 12.36
N ALA A 140 -6.04 1.09 12.79
CA ALA A 140 -5.80 1.94 13.95
C ALA A 140 -5.65 1.14 15.25
N GLU A 141 -6.50 0.11 15.44
CA GLU A 141 -6.40 -0.75 16.63
C GLU A 141 -5.18 -1.67 16.57
N GLY A 142 -4.74 -2.08 15.36
CA GLY A 142 -3.45 -2.74 15.16
C GLY A 142 -2.27 -1.86 15.56
N ASP A 143 -2.30 -0.56 15.25
CA ASP A 143 -1.29 0.40 15.72
C ASP A 143 -1.28 0.50 17.25
N ARG A 144 -2.44 0.55 17.90
CA ARG A 144 -2.53 0.55 19.38
C ARG A 144 -1.96 -0.72 19.98
N ALA A 145 -2.14 -1.86 19.33
CA ALA A 145 -1.52 -3.13 19.75
C ALA A 145 0.02 -3.08 19.67
N VAL A 146 0.57 -2.45 18.62
CA VAL A 146 2.02 -2.19 18.49
C VAL A 146 2.51 -1.30 19.65
N PHE A 147 1.83 -0.19 19.94
CA PHE A 147 2.20 0.72 21.02
C PHE A 147 2.15 0.04 22.39
N ALA A 148 1.09 -0.73 22.65
CA ALA A 148 0.96 -1.51 23.87
C ALA A 148 2.03 -2.62 24.01
N ALA A 149 2.50 -3.20 22.90
CA ALA A 149 3.61 -4.15 22.90
C ALA A 149 4.93 -3.46 23.26
N ALA A 150 5.17 -2.27 22.73
CA ALA A 150 6.36 -1.49 23.08
C ALA A 150 6.40 -1.09 24.57
N ASP A 151 5.26 -0.76 25.18
CA ASP A 151 5.15 -0.53 26.63
C ASP A 151 5.54 -1.76 27.45
N ARG A 152 5.47 -2.96 26.87
CA ARG A 152 5.93 -4.23 27.47
C ARG A 152 7.39 -4.56 27.17
N GLY A 153 8.08 -3.72 26.40
CA GLY A 153 9.49 -3.89 26.05
C GLY A 153 9.74 -4.58 24.70
N VAL A 154 8.69 -4.85 23.91
CA VAL A 154 8.84 -5.42 22.56
C VAL A 154 9.22 -4.28 21.60
N ARG A 155 10.25 -4.47 20.79
CA ARG A 155 10.60 -3.49 19.74
C ARG A 155 9.68 -3.64 18.54
N ALA A 156 8.43 -3.15 18.71
CA ALA A 156 7.39 -3.18 17.71
C ALA A 156 7.14 -1.77 17.15
N MET A 157 6.99 -1.66 15.82
CA MET A 157 6.76 -0.42 15.09
C MET A 157 5.67 -0.63 14.02
N SER A 158 5.12 0.50 13.51
CA SER A 158 4.16 0.51 12.40
C SER A 158 4.67 1.31 11.22
N VAL A 159 4.38 0.87 9.99
CA VAL A 159 4.50 1.67 8.77
C VAL A 159 3.12 1.90 8.18
N ARG A 160 2.78 3.16 7.87
CA ARG A 160 1.46 3.58 7.36
C ARG A 160 1.54 4.02 5.91
N PRO A 161 1.41 3.13 4.92
CA PRO A 161 1.30 3.52 3.52
C PRO A 161 -0.08 4.11 3.21
N PRO A 162 -0.18 5.06 2.25
CA PRO A 162 -1.44 5.45 1.61
C PRO A 162 -1.83 4.42 0.54
N VAL A 163 -2.33 4.84 -0.62
CA VAL A 163 -2.49 3.95 -1.77
C VAL A 163 -1.11 3.57 -2.30
N VAL A 164 -0.84 2.27 -2.39
CA VAL A 164 0.41 1.74 -2.94
C VAL A 164 0.20 1.41 -4.41
N TYR A 165 1.19 1.74 -5.25
CA TYR A 165 1.22 1.39 -6.67
C TYR A 165 2.57 0.78 -7.04
N GLY A 166 2.65 0.12 -8.19
CA GLY A 166 3.90 -0.41 -8.71
C GLY A 166 3.78 -1.83 -9.25
N PRO A 167 4.91 -2.46 -9.60
CA PRO A 167 4.95 -3.81 -10.12
C PRO A 167 4.21 -4.82 -9.22
N HIS A 168 3.48 -5.74 -9.85
CA HIS A 168 2.73 -6.81 -9.19
C HIS A 168 1.56 -6.34 -8.30
N ASP A 169 1.02 -5.13 -8.50
CA ASP A 169 -0.17 -4.65 -7.79
C ASP A 169 -1.42 -5.42 -8.24
N TYR A 170 -1.84 -6.38 -7.42
CA TYR A 170 -3.06 -7.16 -7.68
C TYR A 170 -4.36 -6.40 -7.39
N THR A 171 -4.28 -5.18 -6.86
CA THR A 171 -5.47 -4.33 -6.67
C THR A 171 -5.85 -3.59 -7.93
N GLU A 172 -4.91 -3.43 -8.85
CA GLU A 172 -5.07 -2.88 -10.20
C GLU A 172 -5.68 -1.46 -10.26
N ARG A 173 -5.67 -0.72 -9.15
CA ARG A 173 -6.27 0.62 -9.11
C ARG A 173 -5.50 1.62 -9.96
N PHE A 174 -4.17 1.50 -9.98
CA PHE A 174 -3.30 2.35 -10.79
C PHE A 174 -3.23 1.85 -12.23
N ASP A 175 -3.33 0.53 -12.44
CA ASP A 175 -3.41 -0.12 -13.77
C ASP A 175 -4.59 0.39 -14.60
N TYR A 176 -5.73 0.75 -13.97
CA TYR A 176 -6.84 1.40 -14.67
C TYR A 176 -6.39 2.69 -15.40
N TRP A 177 -5.63 3.54 -14.73
CA TRP A 177 -5.14 4.78 -15.33
C TRP A 177 -4.09 4.53 -16.38
N ILE A 178 -3.20 3.55 -16.18
CA ILE A 178 -2.23 3.12 -17.20
C ILE A 178 -2.95 2.62 -18.45
N ASP A 179 -3.95 1.73 -18.29
CA ASP A 179 -4.75 1.22 -19.43
C ASP A 179 -5.43 2.35 -20.21
N ARG A 180 -5.96 3.34 -19.51
CA ARG A 180 -6.60 4.50 -20.15
C ARG A 180 -5.62 5.37 -20.92
N VAL A 181 -4.47 5.66 -20.36
CA VAL A 181 -3.45 6.52 -20.97
C VAL A 181 -2.72 5.80 -22.10
N ASP A 182 -2.45 4.51 -21.98
CA ASP A 182 -1.68 3.72 -22.95
C ASP A 182 -2.52 3.35 -24.21
N ASN A 183 -3.84 3.30 -24.07
CA ASN A 183 -4.71 2.78 -25.13
C ASN A 183 -5.70 3.80 -25.74
N HIS A 184 -5.76 5.05 -25.22
CA HIS A 184 -6.76 6.02 -25.68
C HIS A 184 -6.20 7.44 -25.75
N ASP A 185 -6.60 8.20 -26.80
CA ASP A 185 -6.18 9.60 -27.01
C ASP A 185 -6.88 10.59 -26.03
N ARG A 186 -8.01 10.19 -25.44
CA ARG A 186 -8.81 11.02 -24.52
C ARG A 186 -9.16 10.23 -23.27
N VAL A 187 -8.90 10.81 -22.11
CA VAL A 187 -9.11 10.18 -20.81
C VAL A 187 -10.02 11.06 -19.94
N VAL A 188 -11.09 10.48 -19.39
CA VAL A 188 -11.98 11.18 -18.47
C VAL A 188 -11.30 11.32 -17.11
N VAL A 189 -11.18 12.57 -16.64
CA VAL A 189 -10.65 12.89 -15.31
C VAL A 189 -11.81 13.44 -14.46
N PRO A 190 -12.21 12.76 -13.37
CA PRO A 190 -13.33 13.20 -12.54
C PRO A 190 -13.02 14.51 -11.82
N GLY A 191 -14.02 15.39 -11.77
CA GLY A 191 -13.91 16.73 -11.21
C GLY A 191 -13.09 17.67 -12.07
N ASP A 192 -12.30 18.52 -11.45
CA ASP A 192 -11.39 19.47 -12.11
C ASP A 192 -9.92 18.96 -12.14
N GLY A 193 -9.71 17.71 -11.79
CA GLY A 193 -8.38 17.09 -11.74
C GLY A 193 -7.51 17.48 -10.53
N THR A 194 -8.00 18.37 -9.66
CA THR A 194 -7.23 18.82 -8.47
C THR A 194 -7.37 17.90 -7.27
N ASN A 195 -8.10 16.79 -7.41
CA ASN A 195 -8.21 15.77 -6.37
C ASN A 195 -6.82 15.25 -6.00
N LEU A 196 -6.55 15.14 -4.69
CA LEU A 196 -5.24 14.77 -4.18
C LEU A 196 -5.36 13.59 -3.23
N TRP A 197 -4.84 12.47 -3.66
CA TRP A 197 -4.59 11.30 -2.81
C TRP A 197 -3.11 10.94 -2.90
N HIS A 198 -2.40 11.05 -1.78
CA HIS A 198 -0.99 10.69 -1.72
C HIS A 198 -0.83 9.20 -2.06
N LEU A 199 0.05 8.88 -2.96
CA LEU A 199 0.40 7.52 -3.34
C LEU A 199 1.82 7.19 -2.84
N VAL A 200 2.20 5.92 -2.96
CA VAL A 200 3.56 5.47 -2.70
C VAL A 200 3.95 4.31 -3.59
N TYR A 201 5.15 4.37 -4.14
CA TYR A 201 5.74 3.30 -4.90
C TYR A 201 6.03 2.08 -4.02
N VAL A 202 5.71 0.88 -4.50
CA VAL A 202 5.77 -0.35 -3.68
C VAL A 202 7.17 -0.67 -3.16
N ARG A 203 8.23 -0.41 -3.95
CA ARG A 203 9.61 -0.62 -3.49
C ARG A 203 10.01 0.37 -2.39
N ASP A 204 9.47 1.56 -2.43
CA ASP A 204 9.68 2.55 -1.36
C ASP A 204 9.01 2.14 -0.05
N VAL A 205 7.87 1.42 -0.13
CA VAL A 205 7.25 0.78 1.05
C VAL A 205 8.17 -0.31 1.60
N ALA A 206 8.72 -1.17 0.74
CA ALA A 206 9.65 -2.22 1.15
C ALA A 206 10.92 -1.64 1.82
N ALA A 207 11.52 -0.64 1.20
CA ALA A 207 12.67 0.08 1.77
C ALA A 207 12.33 0.77 3.11
N ALA A 208 11.12 1.32 3.24
CA ALA A 208 10.63 1.89 4.50
C ALA A 208 10.50 0.84 5.60
N LEU A 209 9.96 -0.34 5.27
CA LEU A 209 9.82 -1.45 6.22
C LEU A 209 11.18 -1.90 6.76
N ARG A 210 12.19 -2.06 5.88
CA ARG A 210 13.56 -2.37 6.31
C ARG A 210 14.18 -1.22 7.11
N THR A 211 14.08 0.02 6.65
CA THR A 211 14.62 1.18 7.36
C THR A 211 14.05 1.29 8.77
N VAL A 212 12.75 1.05 8.94
CA VAL A 212 12.08 1.06 10.25
C VAL A 212 12.51 -0.14 11.10
N ALA A 213 12.66 -1.33 10.51
CA ALA A 213 13.17 -2.50 11.23
C ALA A 213 14.57 -2.25 11.80
N GLU A 214 15.46 -1.64 11.02
CA GLU A 214 16.84 -1.36 11.42
C GLU A 214 16.96 -0.16 12.38
N ASN A 215 16.24 0.94 12.13
CA ASN A 215 16.51 2.24 12.74
C ASN A 215 15.31 2.85 13.50
N GLY A 216 14.13 2.24 13.44
CA GLY A 216 12.92 2.77 14.07
C GLY A 216 12.91 2.62 15.59
N ASP A 217 12.26 3.54 16.28
CA ASP A 217 12.06 3.49 17.73
C ASP A 217 10.83 2.64 18.08
N ALA A 218 10.93 1.86 19.16
CA ALA A 218 9.83 1.04 19.66
C ALA A 218 8.60 1.89 20.00
N GLY A 219 7.42 1.41 19.64
CA GLY A 219 6.14 2.09 19.89
C GLY A 219 5.85 3.24 18.94
N GLU A 220 6.64 3.41 17.88
CA GLU A 220 6.47 4.50 16.93
C GLU A 220 5.80 4.02 15.63
N ALA A 221 5.06 4.94 15.01
CA ALA A 221 4.52 4.78 13.68
C ALA A 221 5.26 5.68 12.69
N TYR A 222 5.36 5.25 11.44
CA TYR A 222 6.04 5.96 10.36
C TYR A 222 5.16 6.01 9.12
N ASN A 223 4.81 7.20 8.67
CA ASN A 223 4.16 7.39 7.37
C ASN A 223 5.17 7.19 6.24
N VAL A 224 4.76 6.47 5.21
CA VAL A 224 5.50 6.37 3.96
C VAL A 224 4.66 6.96 2.83
N GLY A 225 5.29 7.58 1.84
CA GLY A 225 4.62 8.21 0.71
C GLY A 225 5.63 8.76 -0.28
N ASP A 226 5.24 8.92 -1.53
CA ASP A 226 6.11 9.50 -2.57
C ASP A 226 6.65 10.89 -2.17
N GLY A 227 7.74 11.30 -2.80
CA GLY A 227 8.39 12.57 -2.52
C GLY A 227 7.54 13.80 -2.85
N HIS A 228 6.60 13.62 -3.76
CA HIS A 228 5.57 14.57 -4.15
C HIS A 228 4.21 13.90 -4.10
N ALA A 229 3.14 14.68 -3.98
CA ALA A 229 1.77 14.20 -4.04
C ALA A 229 1.07 14.88 -5.22
N PRO A 230 1.21 14.35 -6.44
CA PRO A 230 0.53 14.90 -7.61
C PRO A 230 -0.99 14.83 -7.45
N THR A 231 -1.68 15.79 -8.03
CA THR A 231 -3.13 15.71 -8.23
C THR A 231 -3.47 14.62 -9.25
N LEU A 232 -4.74 14.22 -9.31
CA LEU A 232 -5.15 13.18 -10.28
C LEU A 232 -4.90 13.59 -11.73
N GLY A 233 -5.09 14.89 -12.06
CA GLY A 233 -4.74 15.41 -13.38
C GLY A 233 -3.25 15.31 -13.68
N GLU A 234 -2.39 15.68 -12.71
CA GLU A 234 -0.93 15.53 -12.84
C GLU A 234 -0.50 14.07 -12.95
N TRP A 235 -1.19 13.13 -12.27
CA TRP A 235 -0.93 11.70 -12.44
C TRP A 235 -1.19 11.23 -13.87
N VAL A 236 -2.27 11.70 -14.53
CA VAL A 236 -2.56 11.39 -15.94
C VAL A 236 -1.44 11.92 -16.85
N GLU A 237 -0.93 13.14 -16.62
CA GLU A 237 0.18 13.72 -17.37
C GLU A 237 1.48 12.95 -17.17
N LEU A 238 1.79 12.56 -15.92
CA LEU A 238 2.98 11.76 -15.58
C LEU A 238 2.93 10.38 -16.22
N LEU A 239 1.76 9.75 -16.24
CA LEU A 239 1.54 8.47 -16.91
C LEU A 239 1.67 8.59 -18.42
N ALA A 240 1.13 9.65 -19.04
CA ALA A 240 1.29 9.90 -20.48
C ALA A 240 2.77 10.00 -20.84
N ALA A 241 3.55 10.73 -20.04
CA ALA A 241 5.00 10.80 -20.23
C ALA A 241 5.72 9.44 -20.04
N ALA A 242 5.30 8.63 -19.05
CA ALA A 242 5.88 7.31 -18.81
C ALA A 242 5.50 6.28 -19.89
N CYS A 243 4.31 6.42 -20.48
CA CYS A 243 3.83 5.57 -21.59
C CYS A 243 4.36 6.01 -22.95
N ASP A 244 5.03 7.17 -23.06
CA ASP A 244 5.41 7.83 -24.31
C ASP A 244 4.19 8.05 -25.26
N THR A 245 3.08 8.54 -24.65
CA THR A 245 1.82 8.82 -25.32
C THR A 245 1.41 10.29 -25.13
N ASP A 246 0.48 10.74 -25.96
CA ASP A 246 -0.10 12.09 -25.90
C ASP A 246 -1.61 11.95 -25.67
N VAL A 247 -2.13 12.39 -24.53
CA VAL A 247 -3.53 12.23 -24.16
C VAL A 247 -4.17 13.56 -23.82
N GLU A 248 -5.43 13.72 -24.22
CA GLU A 248 -6.28 14.82 -23.81
C GLU A 248 -7.05 14.45 -22.53
N ALA A 249 -6.78 15.13 -21.41
CA ALA A 249 -7.56 15.00 -20.19
C ALA A 249 -8.93 15.70 -20.34
N VAL A 250 -10.02 14.95 -20.29
CA VAL A 250 -11.39 15.46 -20.38
C VAL A 250 -11.95 15.56 -18.96
N HIS A 251 -11.99 16.77 -18.41
CA HIS A 251 -12.49 17.00 -17.06
C HIS A 251 -14.03 16.94 -17.03
N ALA A 252 -14.60 16.19 -16.08
CA ALA A 252 -16.02 16.02 -15.91
C ALA A 252 -16.44 16.11 -14.44
N GLY A 253 -17.20 17.13 -14.09
CA GLY A 253 -17.76 17.29 -12.74
C GLY A 253 -18.96 16.38 -12.50
N GLU A 254 -19.44 16.34 -11.24
CA GLU A 254 -20.58 15.49 -10.83
C GLU A 254 -21.80 15.62 -11.73
N ARG A 255 -22.08 16.84 -12.23
CA ARG A 255 -23.23 17.09 -13.10
C ARG A 255 -23.08 16.43 -14.47
N GLU A 256 -21.90 16.54 -15.04
CA GLU A 256 -21.56 15.97 -16.35
C GLU A 256 -21.51 14.44 -16.25
N LEU A 257 -20.84 13.90 -15.23
CA LEU A 257 -20.79 12.47 -14.92
C LEU A 257 -22.19 11.89 -14.75
N GLY A 258 -23.07 12.60 -14.03
CA GLY A 258 -24.47 12.19 -13.81
C GLY A 258 -25.27 12.03 -15.09
N THR A 259 -24.88 12.65 -16.24
CA THR A 259 -25.57 12.49 -17.52
C THR A 259 -25.46 11.09 -18.10
N VAL A 260 -24.42 10.35 -17.71
CA VAL A 260 -24.17 8.95 -18.10
C VAL A 260 -24.32 7.97 -16.94
N GLY A 261 -24.80 8.47 -15.78
CA GLY A 261 -25.04 7.65 -14.59
C GLY A 261 -23.80 7.38 -13.74
N LEU A 262 -22.74 8.19 -13.91
CA LEU A 262 -21.52 8.13 -13.13
C LEU A 262 -21.46 9.22 -12.05
N SER A 263 -20.54 9.01 -11.10
CA SER A 263 -20.10 9.96 -10.08
C SER A 263 -18.58 10.01 -10.02
N THR A 264 -18.01 10.98 -9.33
CA THR A 264 -16.54 11.02 -9.13
C THR A 264 -16.02 9.81 -8.35
N GLY A 265 -16.84 9.22 -7.48
CA GLY A 265 -16.49 8.04 -6.68
C GLY A 265 -16.39 6.73 -7.48
N ASP A 266 -16.85 6.70 -8.74
CA ASP A 266 -16.73 5.52 -9.60
C ASP A 266 -15.33 5.37 -10.22
N PHE A 267 -14.47 6.39 -10.05
CA PHE A 267 -13.09 6.34 -10.55
C PHE A 267 -12.11 5.96 -9.45
N PRO A 268 -11.13 5.07 -9.73
CA PRO A 268 -10.12 4.70 -8.74
C PRO A 268 -9.21 5.90 -8.43
N ILE A 269 -8.65 5.88 -7.22
CA ILE A 269 -7.72 6.93 -6.75
C ILE A 269 -8.37 8.33 -6.69
N TYR A 270 -9.71 8.41 -6.75
CA TYR A 270 -10.42 9.63 -6.44
C TYR A 270 -10.79 9.67 -4.95
N ARG A 271 -10.46 10.76 -4.28
CA ARG A 271 -10.79 10.96 -2.87
C ARG A 271 -11.09 12.44 -2.58
N ASN A 272 -12.17 12.66 -1.88
CA ASN A 272 -12.52 13.96 -1.31
C ASN A 272 -12.94 13.73 0.16
N PRO A 273 -12.30 14.37 1.14
CA PRO A 273 -11.25 15.41 1.07
C PRO A 273 -9.84 14.87 0.71
N PRO A 274 -8.88 15.76 0.40
CA PRO A 274 -7.50 15.39 0.12
C PRO A 274 -6.85 14.56 1.21
N HIS A 275 -6.02 13.58 0.82
CA HIS A 275 -5.30 12.71 1.75
C HIS A 275 -3.80 12.83 1.51
N LEU A 276 -3.10 13.49 2.42
CA LEU A 276 -1.66 13.72 2.34
C LEU A 276 -1.01 13.30 3.65
N LEU A 277 0.02 12.47 3.56
CA LEU A 277 0.83 12.01 4.70
C LEU A 277 2.15 12.79 4.76
N SER A 278 2.59 13.17 5.95
CA SER A 278 3.93 13.68 6.17
C SER A 278 4.91 12.51 6.32
N THR A 279 5.95 12.48 5.50
CA THR A 279 7.02 11.48 5.58
C THR A 279 8.26 11.96 6.35
N ALA A 280 8.16 13.12 7.00
CA ALA A 280 9.30 13.77 7.65
C ALA A 280 9.97 12.90 8.72
N LYS A 281 9.20 12.12 9.47
CA LYS A 281 9.68 11.22 10.52
C LYS A 281 10.49 10.07 9.92
N LEU A 282 9.99 9.41 8.89
CA LEU A 282 10.67 8.34 8.18
C LEU A 282 11.95 8.82 7.49
N ARG A 283 11.90 10.00 6.85
CA ARG A 283 13.09 10.63 6.27
C ARG A 283 14.18 10.93 7.31
N GLY A 284 13.77 11.21 8.55
CA GLY A 284 14.70 11.38 9.68
C GLY A 284 15.54 10.13 9.99
N LEU A 285 15.08 8.95 9.56
CA LEU A 285 15.82 7.67 9.65
C LEU A 285 16.75 7.43 8.45
N GLY A 286 16.80 8.33 7.47
CA GLY A 286 17.65 8.22 6.26
C GLY A 286 16.94 7.57 5.07
N TRP A 287 15.64 7.30 5.15
CA TRP A 287 14.86 6.82 4.01
C TRP A 287 14.58 7.95 3.00
N GLU A 288 14.69 7.66 1.72
CA GLU A 288 14.40 8.59 0.62
C GLU A 288 13.51 7.89 -0.43
N PRO A 289 12.50 8.58 -0.98
CA PRO A 289 11.61 8.01 -2.00
C PRO A 289 12.28 7.99 -3.38
N THR A 290 11.89 7.01 -4.18
CA THR A 290 12.25 6.92 -5.59
C THR A 290 11.66 8.09 -6.39
N PRO A 291 12.40 8.69 -7.33
CA PRO A 291 11.83 9.69 -8.24
C PRO A 291 10.68 9.12 -9.07
N HIS A 292 9.58 9.88 -9.25
CA HIS A 292 8.38 9.42 -9.98
C HIS A 292 8.68 8.87 -11.37
N GLY A 293 9.59 9.49 -12.12
CA GLY A 293 9.93 9.01 -13.48
C GLY A 293 10.49 7.59 -13.48
N GLU A 294 11.30 7.23 -12.49
CA GLU A 294 11.85 5.88 -12.32
C GLU A 294 10.76 4.91 -11.86
N ALA A 295 9.99 5.27 -10.83
CA ALA A 295 8.90 4.45 -10.30
C ALA A 295 7.83 4.15 -11.36
N LEU A 296 7.43 5.17 -12.13
CA LEU A 296 6.43 5.02 -13.20
C LEU A 296 6.95 4.21 -14.38
N SER A 297 8.21 4.41 -14.78
CA SER A 297 8.82 3.62 -15.85
C SER A 297 8.77 2.11 -15.53
N ALA A 298 9.20 1.73 -14.31
CA ALA A 298 9.15 0.35 -13.86
C ALA A 298 7.71 -0.20 -13.74
N THR A 299 6.76 0.65 -13.31
CA THR A 299 5.36 0.27 -13.16
C THR A 299 4.70 0.01 -14.51
N VAL A 300 4.89 0.92 -15.49
CA VAL A 300 4.35 0.79 -16.86
C VAL A 300 4.96 -0.39 -17.59
N GLU A 301 6.28 -0.60 -17.45
CA GLU A 301 6.96 -1.74 -18.08
C GLU A 301 6.37 -3.08 -17.58
N GLU A 302 6.17 -3.22 -16.27
CA GLU A 302 5.62 -4.43 -15.68
C GLU A 302 4.12 -4.59 -15.99
N HIS A 303 3.34 -3.50 -15.99
CA HIS A 303 1.94 -3.53 -16.43
C HIS A 303 1.81 -4.07 -17.85
N ARG A 304 2.60 -3.54 -18.80
CA ARG A 304 2.60 -3.99 -20.22
C ARG A 304 3.05 -5.44 -20.41
N ALA A 305 3.84 -5.98 -19.48
CA ALA A 305 4.28 -7.37 -19.49
C ALA A 305 3.28 -8.32 -18.81
N SER A 306 2.27 -7.79 -18.14
CA SER A 306 1.24 -8.54 -17.41
C SER A 306 -0.08 -8.62 -18.18
N ASP A 307 -1.02 -9.42 -17.68
CA ASP A 307 -2.39 -9.50 -18.19
C ASP A 307 -3.36 -8.56 -17.44
N ARG A 308 -2.84 -7.74 -16.50
CA ARG A 308 -3.65 -6.80 -15.71
C ARG A 308 -4.09 -5.63 -16.58
N THR A 309 -5.29 -5.14 -16.36
CA THR A 309 -5.84 -3.98 -17.07
C THR A 309 -6.44 -2.93 -16.16
N GLY A 310 -6.75 -3.28 -14.92
CA GLY A 310 -7.44 -2.42 -13.98
C GLY A 310 -8.88 -2.02 -14.33
N ARG A 311 -9.42 -2.51 -15.45
CA ARG A 311 -10.70 -2.06 -16.02
C ARG A 311 -11.90 -2.24 -15.08
N GLU A 312 -11.83 -3.21 -14.17
CA GLU A 312 -12.87 -3.46 -13.17
C GLU A 312 -12.90 -2.41 -12.05
N ASN A 313 -11.86 -1.56 -11.95
CA ASN A 313 -11.75 -0.55 -10.90
C ASN A 313 -12.42 0.79 -11.23
N GLY A 314 -12.91 0.97 -12.45
CA GLY A 314 -13.52 2.23 -12.87
C GLY A 314 -14.57 2.05 -13.95
N PRO A 315 -15.10 3.14 -14.50
CA PRO A 315 -16.12 3.10 -15.55
C PRO A 315 -15.65 2.29 -16.76
N ASP A 316 -16.60 1.62 -17.44
CA ASP A 316 -16.30 1.01 -18.72
C ASP A 316 -16.07 2.06 -19.82
N ARG A 317 -15.27 1.71 -20.83
CA ARG A 317 -14.88 2.63 -21.88
C ARG A 317 -16.04 3.15 -22.71
N GLU A 318 -17.06 2.34 -22.95
CA GLU A 318 -18.25 2.76 -23.71
C GLU A 318 -18.99 3.90 -22.98
N THR A 319 -19.08 3.83 -21.68
CA THR A 319 -19.69 4.90 -20.85
C THR A 319 -18.85 6.17 -20.85
N GLU A 320 -17.51 6.05 -20.78
CA GLU A 320 -16.60 7.22 -20.90
C GLU A 320 -16.71 7.87 -22.27
N GLU A 321 -16.77 7.12 -23.37
CA GLU A 321 -16.92 7.65 -24.74
C GLU A 321 -18.24 8.40 -24.91
N ARG A 322 -19.33 7.87 -24.37
CA ARG A 322 -20.62 8.57 -24.37
C ARG A 322 -20.54 9.93 -23.64
N LEU A 323 -19.82 9.98 -22.51
CA LEU A 323 -19.61 11.22 -21.79
C LEU A 323 -18.77 12.21 -22.60
N ILE A 324 -17.67 11.75 -23.19
CA ILE A 324 -16.79 12.56 -24.05
C ILE A 324 -17.57 13.15 -25.22
N ASP A 325 -18.43 12.36 -25.88
CA ASP A 325 -19.28 12.82 -26.98
C ASP A 325 -20.29 13.88 -26.52
N VAL A 326 -20.91 13.71 -25.35
CA VAL A 326 -21.83 14.71 -24.78
C VAL A 326 -21.10 16.02 -24.50
N LEU A 327 -19.90 15.98 -23.93
CA LEU A 327 -19.11 17.18 -23.62
C LEU A 327 -18.65 17.89 -24.91
N GLY A 328 -18.21 17.15 -25.93
CA GLY A 328 -17.80 17.70 -27.21
C GLY A 328 -18.94 18.33 -28.05
N THR A 329 -20.21 18.10 -27.67
CA THR A 329 -21.36 18.77 -28.35
C THR A 329 -21.77 20.08 -27.68
N VAL A 330 -21.18 20.42 -26.52
CA VAL A 330 -21.52 21.62 -25.72
C VAL A 330 -20.52 22.76 -25.96
N GLU A 331 -19.37 22.50 -26.58
CA GLU A 331 -18.44 23.51 -27.08
C GLU A 331 -18.87 24.04 -28.47
#